data_3cb54b63b31bd5e8a19cd1cc07dc67c4
#
_entry.id   3cb54b63b31bd5e8a19cd1cc07dc67c4
#
_cell.length_a   1.000
_cell.length_b   1.000
_cell.length_c   1.000
_cell.angle_alpha   90.00
_cell.angle_beta   90.00
_cell.angle_gamma   90.00
#
_symmetry.space_group_name_H-M   'P 1'
#
loop_
_entity.id
_entity.type
_entity.pdbx_description
1 polymer ?
#
loop_
_entity_poly.entity_id
_entity_poly.type
_entity_poly.pdbx_seq_one_letter_code
_entity_poly.pdbx_strand_id
1 'polypeptide(L)'
;SQAYLQAPLTFDRRTVRTWLDEASNSIAGKNTAIGDTIGLALKRLRQRPAQSRVLILVTDGANNAGQIDPLTAARLAAEEGVKIYPIGIGADPEQTGSLGILGVNPSLDLDEPALKALAETTGGQYFRARDGEELLKIKDTLDTLEPVEQQPTQARPAQALYSGPLALALVLSLLLVIQERWPNNALQRAFNRLSSRGIFLQQHPEWRQRLQRLRLR
;
A
#
# COMPACT_ATOMS: atom_id res chain seq x y z
N SER A 1 25.79 15.50 -0.62
CA SER A 1 24.72 14.56 -0.95
C SER A 1 24.33 13.78 0.27
N GLN A 2 23.07 13.55 0.48
CA GLN A 2 22.54 12.79 1.61
C GLN A 2 21.51 11.80 1.09
N ALA A 3 21.51 10.58 1.67
CA ALA A 3 20.46 9.61 1.41
C ALA A 3 19.14 10.09 2.03
N TYR A 4 18.04 9.98 1.30
CA TYR A 4 16.72 10.32 1.81
C TYR A 4 15.67 9.29 1.35
N LEU A 5 14.56 9.22 2.07
CA LEU A 5 13.46 8.33 1.76
C LEU A 5 12.46 9.03 0.83
N GLN A 6 12.40 8.63 -0.44
CA GLN A 6 11.46 9.17 -1.40
C GLN A 6 10.05 8.59 -1.21
N ALA A 7 9.96 7.27 -0.97
CA ALA A 7 8.68 6.58 -0.78
C ALA A 7 8.77 5.55 0.36
N PRO A 8 7.74 5.40 1.19
CA PRO A 8 7.69 4.30 2.14
C PRO A 8 7.47 2.96 1.43
N LEU A 9 7.80 1.86 2.10
CA LEU A 9 7.48 0.52 1.60
C LEU A 9 5.96 0.33 1.57
N THR A 10 5.40 0.24 0.37
CA THR A 10 3.96 0.14 0.13
C THR A 10 3.66 -0.80 -1.04
N PHE A 11 2.45 -1.37 -1.05
CA PHE A 11 1.93 -2.14 -2.19
C PHE A 11 1.25 -1.25 -3.24
N ASP A 12 1.07 0.04 -2.96
CA ASP A 12 0.50 0.99 -3.92
C ASP A 12 1.53 1.43 -4.96
N ARG A 13 1.67 0.61 -6.00
CA ARG A 13 2.59 0.85 -7.12
C ARG A 13 2.27 2.12 -7.90
N ARG A 14 1.00 2.56 -7.92
CA ARG A 14 0.60 3.76 -8.66
C ARG A 14 1.16 5.01 -7.99
N THR A 15 0.97 5.12 -6.70
CA THR A 15 1.52 6.23 -5.90
C THR A 15 3.03 6.27 -5.96
N VAL A 16 3.71 5.12 -5.85
CA VAL A 16 5.19 5.05 -5.98
C VAL A 16 5.64 5.53 -7.35
N ARG A 17 4.96 5.12 -8.42
CA ARG A 17 5.28 5.57 -9.78
C ARG A 17 5.14 7.09 -9.95
N THR A 18 4.03 7.67 -9.46
CA THR A 18 3.83 9.12 -9.49
C THR A 18 4.96 9.85 -8.75
N TRP A 19 5.33 9.39 -7.55
CA TRP A 19 6.44 10.00 -6.81
C TRP A 19 7.80 9.85 -7.52
N LEU A 20 8.00 8.75 -8.25
CA LEU A 20 9.21 8.54 -9.04
C LEU A 20 9.24 9.49 -10.25
N ASP A 21 8.11 9.66 -10.94
CA ASP A 21 7.98 10.56 -12.08
C ASP A 21 8.15 12.04 -11.65
N GLU A 22 7.73 12.39 -10.43
CA GLU A 22 7.90 13.71 -9.83
C GLU A 22 9.29 13.92 -9.19
N ALA A 23 10.07 12.85 -9.02
CA ALA A 23 11.38 12.95 -8.39
C ALA A 23 12.34 13.78 -9.24
N SER A 24 12.81 14.89 -8.66
CA SER A 24 13.81 15.72 -9.31
C SER A 24 15.22 15.18 -9.05
N ASN A 25 16.00 15.00 -10.10
CA ASN A 25 17.40 14.54 -10.03
C ASN A 25 18.32 15.43 -9.18
N SER A 26 17.86 16.63 -8.79
CA SER A 26 18.66 17.58 -8.05
C SER A 26 18.48 17.54 -6.52
N ILE A 27 17.45 16.85 -6.01
CA ILE A 27 17.11 16.90 -4.57
C ILE A 27 18.19 16.21 -3.71
N ALA A 28 18.73 15.08 -4.17
CA ALA A 28 19.77 14.34 -3.45
C ALA A 28 21.19 14.91 -3.62
N GLY A 29 21.38 15.87 -4.52
CA GLY A 29 22.68 16.41 -4.90
C GLY A 29 23.31 15.63 -6.07
N LYS A 30 24.53 16.00 -6.45
CA LYS A 30 25.23 15.49 -7.63
C LYS A 30 26.15 14.30 -7.34
N ASN A 31 26.29 13.90 -6.09
CA ASN A 31 27.23 12.86 -5.67
C ASN A 31 26.50 11.60 -5.25
N THR A 32 27.19 10.47 -5.34
CA THR A 32 26.64 9.13 -5.04
C THR A 32 27.12 8.66 -3.67
N ALA A 33 26.19 8.47 -2.72
CA ALA A 33 26.45 8.05 -1.35
C ALA A 33 25.86 6.64 -1.11
N ILE A 34 26.51 5.61 -1.65
CA ILE A 34 26.05 4.21 -1.61
C ILE A 34 25.97 3.71 -0.16
N GLY A 35 27.03 3.91 0.63
CA GLY A 35 27.09 3.42 2.00
C GLY A 35 25.99 4.01 2.89
N ASP A 36 25.75 5.33 2.81
CA ASP A 36 24.69 5.99 3.57
C ASP A 36 23.29 5.51 3.11
N THR A 37 23.13 5.25 1.81
CA THR A 37 21.88 4.71 1.24
C THR A 37 21.58 3.31 1.79
N ILE A 38 22.59 2.43 1.83
CA ILE A 38 22.46 1.09 2.44
C ILE A 38 22.10 1.24 3.93
N GLY A 39 22.78 2.10 4.67
CA GLY A 39 22.48 2.35 6.09
C GLY A 39 21.05 2.81 6.33
N LEU A 40 20.54 3.72 5.50
CA LEU A 40 19.15 4.17 5.56
C LEU A 40 18.14 3.04 5.24
N ALA A 41 18.46 2.22 4.23
CA ALA A 41 17.64 1.06 3.87
C ALA A 41 17.59 0.02 5.00
N LEU A 42 18.73 -0.30 5.62
CA LEU A 42 18.81 -1.21 6.76
C LEU A 42 17.90 -0.77 7.91
N LYS A 43 17.92 0.51 8.25
CA LYS A 43 17.04 1.06 9.30
C LYS A 43 15.56 0.77 9.03
N ARG A 44 15.15 0.67 7.78
CA ARG A 44 13.77 0.36 7.38
C ARG A 44 13.51 -1.14 7.29
N LEU A 45 14.45 -1.88 6.73
CA LEU A 45 14.31 -3.33 6.54
C LEU A 45 14.36 -4.12 7.85
N ARG A 46 15.00 -3.64 8.89
CA ARG A 46 14.99 -4.24 10.23
C ARG A 46 13.57 -4.51 10.76
N GLN A 47 12.59 -3.69 10.36
CA GLN A 47 11.20 -3.82 10.79
C GLN A 47 10.43 -4.90 10.00
N ARG A 48 11.07 -5.55 9.03
CA ARG A 48 10.48 -6.59 8.19
C ARG A 48 10.96 -7.98 8.63
N PRO A 49 10.19 -9.04 8.34
CA PRO A 49 10.67 -10.42 8.54
C PRO A 49 11.96 -10.68 7.78
N ALA A 50 12.86 -11.46 8.35
CA ALA A 50 14.20 -11.70 7.79
C ALA A 50 14.15 -12.25 6.34
N GLN A 51 13.17 -13.10 6.04
CA GLN A 51 12.99 -13.70 4.71
C GLN A 51 12.59 -12.67 3.62
N SER A 52 12.16 -11.47 4.02
CA SER A 52 11.70 -10.42 3.10
C SER A 52 12.66 -9.23 3.03
N ARG A 53 13.88 -9.39 3.52
CA ARG A 53 14.86 -8.29 3.57
C ARG A 53 15.77 -8.31 2.36
N VAL A 54 15.28 -7.74 1.27
CA VAL A 54 16.01 -7.61 0.01
C VAL A 54 16.17 -6.13 -0.33
N LEU A 55 17.37 -5.74 -0.73
CA LEU A 55 17.73 -4.41 -1.20
C LEU A 55 18.20 -4.48 -2.63
N ILE A 56 17.49 -3.85 -3.56
CA ILE A 56 17.93 -3.65 -4.93
C ILE A 56 18.60 -2.27 -4.99
N LEU A 57 19.90 -2.24 -5.27
CA LEU A 57 20.70 -1.02 -5.37
C LEU A 57 20.96 -0.72 -6.84
N VAL A 58 20.40 0.37 -7.36
CA VAL A 58 20.60 0.80 -8.74
C VAL A 58 21.52 2.01 -8.74
N THR A 59 22.61 1.95 -9.51
CA THR A 59 23.57 3.05 -9.63
C THR A 59 24.20 3.11 -11.01
N ASP A 60 24.53 4.30 -11.44
CA ASP A 60 25.27 4.59 -12.68
C ASP A 60 26.72 5.05 -12.41
N GLY A 61 27.11 5.19 -11.14
CA GLY A 61 28.43 5.67 -10.75
C GLY A 61 29.01 5.02 -9.51
N ALA A 62 30.27 5.32 -9.22
CA ALA A 62 30.98 4.90 -8.03
C ALA A 62 30.53 5.69 -6.79
N ASN A 63 30.80 5.12 -5.61
CA ASN A 63 30.60 5.84 -4.36
C ASN A 63 31.63 6.97 -4.23
N ASN A 64 31.17 8.22 -4.25
CA ASN A 64 32.04 9.40 -4.16
C ASN A 64 31.63 10.37 -3.03
N ALA A 65 30.67 9.98 -2.19
CA ALA A 65 30.17 10.75 -1.06
C ALA A 65 29.64 9.85 0.03
N GLY A 66 29.19 10.45 1.13
CA GLY A 66 28.66 9.76 2.29
C GLY A 66 29.68 9.61 3.41
N GLN A 67 29.21 9.21 4.58
CA GLN A 67 30.04 9.01 5.78
C GLN A 67 30.35 7.52 6.02
N ILE A 68 29.54 6.63 5.46
CA ILE A 68 29.65 5.19 5.65
C ILE A 68 30.33 4.59 4.42
N ASP A 69 31.40 3.82 4.66
CA ASP A 69 32.01 3.04 3.59
C ASP A 69 31.03 1.95 3.11
N PRO A 70 30.85 1.77 1.78
CA PRO A 70 29.92 0.81 1.20
C PRO A 70 30.12 -0.63 1.67
N LEU A 71 31.38 -1.11 1.78
CA LEU A 71 31.65 -2.48 2.26
C LEU A 71 31.34 -2.65 3.74
N THR A 72 31.56 -1.61 4.53
CA THR A 72 31.17 -1.61 5.94
C THR A 72 29.65 -1.67 6.07
N ALA A 73 28.92 -0.91 5.27
CA ALA A 73 27.46 -0.98 5.21
C ALA A 73 26.95 -2.37 4.75
N ALA A 74 27.65 -3.01 3.80
CA ALA A 74 27.31 -4.36 3.34
C ALA A 74 27.51 -5.42 4.43
N ARG A 75 28.60 -5.33 5.23
CA ARG A 75 28.80 -6.23 6.37
C ARG A 75 27.66 -6.13 7.38
N LEU A 76 27.27 -4.90 7.73
CA LEU A 76 26.11 -4.68 8.60
C LEU A 76 24.81 -5.22 7.98
N ALA A 77 24.65 -5.11 6.65
CA ALA A 77 23.53 -5.69 5.94
C ALA A 77 23.50 -7.21 6.05
N ALA A 78 24.65 -7.86 5.88
CA ALA A 78 24.78 -9.31 6.03
C ALA A 78 24.45 -9.79 7.45
N GLU A 79 24.94 -9.08 8.49
CA GLU A 79 24.64 -9.37 9.89
C GLU A 79 23.12 -9.26 10.19
N GLU A 80 22.43 -8.35 9.53
CA GLU A 80 20.97 -8.15 9.66
C GLU A 80 20.17 -9.08 8.74
N GLY A 81 20.82 -9.96 7.98
CA GLY A 81 20.19 -10.88 7.04
C GLY A 81 19.55 -10.17 5.84
N VAL A 82 20.11 -9.04 5.41
CA VAL A 82 19.66 -8.30 4.22
C VAL A 82 20.53 -8.68 3.03
N LYS A 83 19.92 -9.20 1.97
CA LYS A 83 20.62 -9.45 0.70
C LYS A 83 20.60 -8.18 -0.16
N ILE A 84 21.74 -7.85 -0.75
CA ILE A 84 21.88 -6.70 -1.65
C ILE A 84 22.11 -7.19 -3.08
N TYR A 85 21.29 -6.70 -4.00
CA TYR A 85 21.41 -6.93 -5.44
C TYR A 85 21.77 -5.63 -6.14
N PRO A 86 23.08 -5.36 -6.33
CA PRO A 86 23.51 -4.17 -7.05
C PRO A 86 23.26 -4.33 -8.54
N ILE A 87 22.69 -3.29 -9.15
CA ILE A 87 22.48 -3.18 -10.60
C ILE A 87 23.23 -1.94 -11.06
N GLY A 88 24.32 -2.16 -11.80
CA GLY A 88 25.06 -1.09 -12.45
C GLY A 88 24.43 -0.72 -13.80
N ILE A 89 24.09 0.55 -14.00
CA ILE A 89 23.57 1.04 -15.28
C ILE A 89 24.69 1.71 -16.08
N GLY A 90 24.85 1.32 -17.34
CA GLY A 90 25.81 1.95 -18.26
C GLY A 90 26.27 1.04 -19.38
N ALA A 91 26.73 1.63 -20.49
CA ALA A 91 27.26 0.90 -21.64
C ALA A 91 28.56 0.17 -21.28
N ASP A 92 28.90 -0.91 -21.99
CA ASP A 92 30.17 -1.59 -21.81
C ASP A 92 31.33 -0.68 -22.23
N PRO A 93 32.41 -0.60 -21.40
CA PRO A 93 33.60 0.14 -21.77
C PRO A 93 34.23 -0.36 -23.07
N GLU A 94 34.13 -1.65 -23.36
CA GLU A 94 34.73 -2.29 -24.53
C GLU A 94 33.98 -1.98 -25.82
N GLN A 95 32.69 -1.68 -25.78
CA GLN A 95 31.88 -1.36 -26.98
C GLN A 95 31.93 0.12 -27.38
N THR A 96 32.44 0.98 -26.53
CA THR A 96 32.54 2.42 -26.74
C THR A 96 33.81 2.81 -27.51
N GLY A 97 34.47 1.86 -28.13
CA GLY A 97 35.81 1.91 -28.71
C GLY A 97 36.16 3.03 -29.67
N SER A 98 35.23 3.82 -30.21
CA SER A 98 35.51 4.95 -31.09
C SER A 98 35.18 6.32 -30.52
N LEU A 99 34.26 6.40 -29.56
CA LEU A 99 33.87 7.66 -28.88
C LEU A 99 34.70 7.89 -27.62
N GLY A 100 35.39 6.87 -27.09
CA GLY A 100 36.31 6.98 -25.93
C GLY A 100 37.52 7.91 -26.20
N ILE A 101 37.83 8.20 -27.45
CA ILE A 101 38.91 9.13 -27.86
C ILE A 101 38.54 10.58 -27.48
N LEU A 102 37.26 10.91 -27.26
CA LEU A 102 36.81 12.23 -26.87
C LEU A 102 36.66 12.40 -25.34
N GLY A 103 37.09 11.41 -24.54
CA GLY A 103 37.20 11.53 -23.07
C GLY A 103 35.88 11.59 -22.29
N VAL A 104 34.74 11.30 -22.95
CA VAL A 104 33.43 11.33 -22.29
C VAL A 104 32.83 9.92 -22.36
N ASN A 105 33.25 9.05 -21.44
CA ASN A 105 32.62 7.77 -21.27
C ASN A 105 31.92 7.75 -19.88
N PRO A 106 30.60 7.95 -19.83
CA PRO A 106 29.89 7.96 -18.56
C PRO A 106 29.91 6.61 -17.84
N SER A 107 30.34 5.54 -18.53
CA SER A 107 30.46 4.19 -17.93
C SER A 107 31.78 3.94 -17.22
N LEU A 108 32.76 4.86 -17.30
CA LEU A 108 34.04 4.74 -16.59
C LEU A 108 33.90 5.03 -15.08
N ASP A 109 32.83 5.69 -14.69
CA ASP A 109 32.61 6.05 -13.28
C ASP A 109 31.98 4.90 -12.45
N LEU A 110 31.62 3.77 -13.08
CA LEU A 110 31.02 2.65 -12.35
C LEU A 110 32.08 1.73 -11.77
N ASP A 111 32.12 1.62 -10.44
CA ASP A 111 33.02 0.72 -9.70
C ASP A 111 32.40 -0.69 -9.60
N GLU A 112 32.47 -1.46 -10.69
CA GLU A 112 31.97 -2.84 -10.71
C GLU A 112 32.62 -3.76 -9.66
N PRO A 113 33.95 -3.71 -9.43
CA PRO A 113 34.56 -4.51 -8.38
C PRO A 113 33.92 -4.27 -7.01
N ALA A 114 33.68 -3.00 -6.64
CA ALA A 114 33.03 -2.67 -5.38
C ALA A 114 31.59 -3.19 -5.33
N LEU A 115 30.82 -3.05 -6.40
CA LEU A 115 29.44 -3.54 -6.47
C LEU A 115 29.36 -5.08 -6.38
N LYS A 116 30.28 -5.80 -7.02
CA LYS A 116 30.40 -7.26 -6.88
C LYS A 116 30.71 -7.67 -5.45
N ALA A 117 31.66 -6.98 -4.81
CA ALA A 117 32.00 -7.24 -3.41
C ALA A 117 30.82 -6.98 -2.45
N LEU A 118 29.99 -5.95 -2.72
CA LEU A 118 28.76 -5.70 -1.97
C LEU A 118 27.77 -6.89 -2.08
N ALA A 119 27.56 -7.39 -3.30
CA ALA A 119 26.71 -8.54 -3.56
C ALA A 119 27.20 -9.79 -2.84
N GLU A 120 28.48 -10.15 -3.04
CA GLU A 120 29.09 -11.33 -2.43
C GLU A 120 29.05 -11.30 -0.90
N THR A 121 29.34 -10.14 -0.29
CA THR A 121 29.31 -9.96 1.16
C THR A 121 27.93 -10.25 1.76
N THR A 122 26.85 -9.95 1.01
CA THR A 122 25.47 -10.07 1.50
C THR A 122 24.74 -11.32 0.99
N GLY A 123 25.41 -12.17 0.19
CA GLY A 123 24.80 -13.34 -0.43
C GLY A 123 23.81 -13.00 -1.55
N GLY A 124 23.92 -11.81 -2.13
CA GLY A 124 23.21 -11.39 -3.32
C GLY A 124 23.99 -11.63 -4.61
N GLN A 125 23.59 -10.99 -5.69
CA GLN A 125 24.22 -11.08 -7.00
C GLN A 125 24.30 -9.71 -7.67
N TYR A 126 25.43 -9.39 -8.30
CA TYR A 126 25.62 -8.19 -9.12
C TYR A 126 25.04 -8.41 -10.52
N PHE A 127 24.38 -7.38 -11.05
CA PHE A 127 23.89 -7.32 -12.42
C PHE A 127 24.35 -6.04 -13.10
N ARG A 128 24.53 -6.12 -14.43
CA ARG A 128 24.76 -4.96 -15.27
C ARG A 128 23.60 -4.80 -16.26
N ALA A 129 23.05 -3.61 -16.35
CA ALA A 129 22.03 -3.25 -17.31
C ALA A 129 22.57 -2.20 -18.29
N ARG A 130 22.58 -2.51 -19.60
CA ARG A 130 23.02 -1.60 -20.66
C ARG A 130 21.84 -0.80 -21.20
N ASP A 131 20.67 -1.39 -21.15
CA ASP A 131 19.42 -0.83 -21.65
C ASP A 131 18.22 -1.27 -20.81
N GLY A 132 17.03 -0.77 -21.19
CA GLY A 132 15.78 -1.09 -20.50
C GLY A 132 15.35 -2.55 -20.67
N GLU A 133 15.74 -3.23 -21.76
CA GLU A 133 15.39 -4.65 -21.99
C GLU A 133 16.19 -5.55 -21.06
N GLU A 134 17.49 -5.26 -20.88
CA GLU A 134 18.32 -5.97 -19.90
C GLU A 134 17.82 -5.77 -18.49
N LEU A 135 17.38 -4.56 -18.13
CA LEU A 135 16.79 -4.28 -16.82
C LEU A 135 15.52 -5.10 -16.57
N LEU A 136 14.68 -5.30 -17.59
CA LEU A 136 13.50 -6.17 -17.46
C LEU A 136 13.89 -7.64 -17.26
N LYS A 137 14.91 -8.15 -17.96
CA LYS A 137 15.41 -9.51 -17.76
C LYS A 137 16.00 -9.71 -16.34
N ILE A 138 16.72 -8.70 -15.84
CA ILE A 138 17.24 -8.70 -14.47
C ILE A 138 16.08 -8.75 -13.47
N LYS A 139 15.03 -7.97 -13.68
CA LYS A 139 13.83 -8.01 -12.85
C LYS A 139 13.22 -9.41 -12.79
N ASP A 140 13.04 -10.07 -13.94
CA ASP A 140 12.46 -11.41 -14.01
C ASP A 140 13.36 -12.44 -13.30
N THR A 141 14.69 -12.27 -13.39
CA THR A 141 15.66 -13.07 -12.67
C THR A 141 15.52 -12.87 -11.14
N LEU A 142 15.41 -11.62 -10.69
CA LEU A 142 15.23 -11.28 -9.28
C LEU A 142 13.91 -11.83 -8.72
N ASP A 143 12.83 -11.76 -9.49
CA ASP A 143 11.53 -12.33 -9.11
C ASP A 143 11.60 -13.87 -8.95
N THR A 144 12.53 -14.53 -9.64
CA THR A 144 12.80 -15.97 -9.51
C THR A 144 13.69 -16.29 -8.32
N LEU A 145 14.72 -15.47 -8.07
CA LEU A 145 15.67 -15.67 -6.96
C LEU A 145 15.05 -15.37 -5.59
N GLU A 146 14.18 -14.37 -5.53
CA GLU A 146 13.52 -13.92 -4.31
C GLU A 146 12.00 -13.93 -4.51
N PRO A 147 11.37 -15.11 -4.59
CA PRO A 147 9.92 -15.20 -4.73
C PRO A 147 9.28 -14.54 -3.52
N VAL A 148 8.58 -13.45 -3.75
CA VAL A 148 7.77 -12.80 -2.72
C VAL A 148 6.61 -13.75 -2.42
N GLU A 149 6.68 -14.47 -1.31
CA GLU A 149 5.47 -15.04 -0.73
C GLU A 149 4.52 -13.86 -0.48
N GLN A 150 3.63 -13.67 -1.43
CA GLN A 150 2.48 -12.79 -1.23
C GLN A 150 1.64 -13.46 -0.13
N GLN A 151 2.05 -13.27 1.14
CA GLN A 151 1.04 -13.34 2.17
C GLN A 151 0.00 -12.32 1.73
N PRO A 152 -1.21 -12.76 1.39
CA PRO A 152 -2.28 -11.83 1.16
C PRO A 152 -2.41 -11.08 2.49
N THR A 153 -1.73 -9.94 2.60
CA THR A 153 -2.11 -8.96 3.59
C THR A 153 -3.56 -8.71 3.19
N GLN A 154 -4.46 -9.39 3.88
CA GLN A 154 -5.86 -9.06 3.86
C GLN A 154 -5.90 -7.59 4.25
N ALA A 155 -5.74 -6.73 3.25
CA ALA A 155 -6.34 -5.43 3.30
C ALA A 155 -7.82 -5.77 3.47
N ARG A 156 -8.23 -5.97 4.73
CA ARG A 156 -9.65 -6.02 5.06
C ARG A 156 -10.16 -4.74 4.44
N PRO A 157 -10.97 -4.81 3.37
CA PRO A 157 -11.60 -3.61 2.88
C PRO A 157 -12.29 -3.09 4.12
N ALA A 158 -11.92 -1.90 4.58
CA ALA A 158 -12.63 -1.24 5.63
C ALA A 158 -14.03 -1.05 5.07
N GLN A 159 -14.91 -2.04 5.32
CA GLN A 159 -16.31 -1.90 4.97
C GLN A 159 -16.78 -0.72 5.79
N ALA A 160 -17.04 0.35 5.07
CA ALA A 160 -17.55 1.57 5.65
C ALA A 160 -18.92 1.27 6.26
N LEU A 161 -18.92 0.89 7.54
CA LEU A 161 -20.12 0.53 8.31
C LEU A 161 -21.03 1.73 8.58
N TYR A 162 -20.68 2.91 8.07
CA TYR A 162 -21.52 4.11 8.27
C TYR A 162 -22.83 4.08 7.51
N SER A 163 -22.99 3.24 6.49
CA SER A 163 -24.23 3.16 5.68
C SER A 163 -25.44 2.73 6.50
N GLY A 164 -25.26 1.82 7.46
CA GLY A 164 -26.33 1.37 8.37
C GLY A 164 -26.84 2.47 9.28
N PRO A 165 -25.98 3.10 10.12
CA PRO A 165 -26.39 4.23 10.98
C PRO A 165 -26.95 5.42 10.19
N LEU A 166 -26.39 5.71 8.99
CA LEU A 166 -26.86 6.80 8.14
C LEU A 166 -28.27 6.54 7.61
N ALA A 167 -28.54 5.32 7.13
CA ALA A 167 -29.87 4.92 6.68
C ALA A 167 -30.90 4.99 7.83
N LEU A 168 -30.53 4.53 9.03
CA LEU A 168 -31.40 4.62 10.20
C LEU A 168 -31.69 6.07 10.60
N ALA A 169 -30.67 6.94 10.60
CA ALA A 169 -30.84 8.37 10.90
C ALA A 169 -31.74 9.05 9.86
N LEU A 170 -31.62 8.70 8.58
CA LEU A 170 -32.47 9.23 7.51
C LEU A 170 -33.92 8.79 7.67
N VAL A 171 -34.17 7.52 8.00
CA VAL A 171 -35.54 7.01 8.26
C VAL A 171 -36.16 7.70 9.46
N LEU A 172 -35.41 7.84 10.58
CA LEU A 172 -35.90 8.53 11.75
C LEU A 172 -36.22 10.01 11.48
N SER A 173 -35.34 10.69 10.72
CA SER A 173 -35.57 12.08 10.31
C SER A 173 -36.82 12.21 9.46
N LEU A 174 -37.04 11.28 8.52
CA LEU A 174 -38.25 11.28 7.67
C LEU A 174 -39.50 11.05 8.49
N LEU A 175 -39.47 10.14 9.46
CA LEU A 175 -40.57 9.89 10.38
C LEU A 175 -40.92 11.13 11.22
N LEU A 176 -39.92 11.85 11.73
CA LEU A 176 -40.14 13.09 12.48
C LEU A 176 -40.79 14.18 11.61
N VAL A 177 -40.33 14.35 10.36
CA VAL A 177 -40.90 15.32 9.42
C VAL A 177 -42.34 14.95 9.07
N ILE A 178 -42.65 13.66 8.89
CA ILE A 178 -44.01 13.18 8.63
C ILE A 178 -44.88 13.42 9.87
N GLN A 179 -44.38 13.20 11.07
CA GLN A 179 -45.12 13.44 12.31
C GLN A 179 -45.41 14.92 12.54
N GLU A 180 -44.48 15.80 12.17
CA GLU A 180 -44.67 17.26 12.27
C GLU A 180 -45.67 17.80 11.22
N ARG A 181 -45.64 17.25 10.00
CA ARG A 181 -46.55 17.64 8.90
C ARG A 181 -47.92 17.02 8.98
N TRP A 182 -48.09 15.89 9.68
CA TRP A 182 -49.41 15.25 9.84
C TRP A 182 -50.06 15.79 11.09
N PRO A 183 -51.18 16.54 10.98
CA PRO A 183 -51.84 17.06 12.16
C PRO A 183 -52.27 15.88 13.05
N ASN A 184 -51.96 15.96 14.34
CA ASN A 184 -52.21 14.95 15.38
C ASN A 184 -53.63 14.38 15.42
N ASN A 185 -54.57 14.98 14.66
CA ASN A 185 -55.95 14.58 14.56
C ASN A 185 -56.22 13.35 13.70
N ALA A 186 -55.29 12.92 12.84
CA ALA A 186 -55.51 11.76 11.95
C ALA A 186 -55.36 10.42 12.69
N LEU A 187 -54.35 10.29 13.52
CA LEU A 187 -54.13 9.11 14.35
C LEU A 187 -55.14 9.01 15.47
N GLN A 188 -55.51 10.14 16.11
CA GLN A 188 -56.59 10.17 17.09
C GLN A 188 -57.96 9.85 16.48
N ARG A 189 -58.27 10.31 15.26
CA ARG A 189 -59.48 9.93 14.56
C ARG A 189 -59.53 8.46 14.15
N ALA A 190 -58.36 7.87 13.74
CA ALA A 190 -58.27 6.44 13.46
C ALA A 190 -58.41 5.61 14.73
N PHE A 191 -57.78 6.00 15.82
CA PHE A 191 -57.91 5.34 17.13
C PHE A 191 -59.33 5.44 17.70
N ASN A 192 -59.95 6.62 17.62
CA ASN A 192 -61.32 6.82 18.03
C ASN A 192 -62.33 6.04 17.16
N ARG A 193 -62.08 5.87 15.87
CA ARG A 193 -62.90 5.00 15.01
C ARG A 193 -62.80 3.52 15.37
N LEU A 194 -61.61 3.05 15.79
CA LEU A 194 -61.44 1.68 16.27
C LEU A 194 -62.07 1.48 17.66
N SER A 195 -61.93 2.46 18.53
CA SER A 195 -62.54 2.45 19.88
C SER A 195 -64.10 2.52 19.81
N SER A 196 -64.63 3.32 18.91
CA SER A 196 -66.12 3.41 18.77
C SER A 196 -66.74 2.14 18.18
N ARG A 197 -65.98 1.33 17.42
CA ARG A 197 -66.45 -0.01 17.02
C ARG A 197 -66.50 -1.01 18.18
N GLY A 198 -65.63 -0.83 19.18
CA GLY A 198 -65.69 -1.63 20.43
C GLY A 198 -66.88 -1.31 21.30
N ILE A 199 -67.34 -0.06 21.34
CA ILE A 199 -68.50 0.38 22.12
C ILE A 199 -69.81 -0.12 21.51
N PHE A 200 -69.87 -0.31 20.17
CA PHE A 200 -71.06 -0.85 19.51
C PHE A 200 -71.43 -2.28 19.96
N LEU A 201 -70.43 -3.07 20.39
CA LEU A 201 -70.65 -4.40 20.95
C LEU A 201 -71.13 -4.40 22.41
N GLN A 202 -71.00 -3.25 23.10
CA GLN A 202 -71.39 -3.09 24.47
C GLN A 202 -72.86 -2.65 24.60
N GLN A 203 -73.46 -2.07 23.57
CA GLN A 203 -74.80 -1.56 23.58
C GLN A 203 -75.89 -2.58 23.17
N HIS A 204 -75.48 -3.76 22.67
CA HIS A 204 -76.41 -4.82 22.29
C HIS A 204 -76.21 -6.10 23.07
N PRO A 205 -76.81 -6.24 24.26
CA PRO A 205 -76.63 -7.41 25.15
C PRO A 205 -77.13 -8.74 24.51
N GLU A 206 -78.02 -8.66 23.51
CA GLU A 206 -78.61 -9.83 22.85
C GLU A 206 -77.57 -10.66 22.06
N TRP A 207 -76.48 -10.03 21.51
CA TRP A 207 -75.44 -10.74 20.78
C TRP A 207 -74.50 -11.52 21.72
N ARG A 208 -74.32 -11.09 22.95
CA ARG A 208 -73.53 -11.83 23.96
C ARG A 208 -74.15 -13.19 24.32
N GLN A 209 -75.44 -13.27 24.39
CA GLN A 209 -76.15 -14.53 24.66
C GLN A 209 -76.08 -15.50 23.46
N ARG A 210 -76.08 -15.01 22.22
CA ARG A 210 -75.94 -15.85 21.04
C ARG A 210 -74.55 -16.45 20.86
N LEU A 211 -73.51 -15.72 21.18
CA LEU A 211 -72.11 -16.20 21.10
C LEU A 211 -71.76 -17.20 22.20
N GLN A 212 -72.40 -17.12 23.36
CA GLN A 212 -72.21 -18.13 24.42
C GLN A 212 -72.87 -19.47 24.08
N ARG A 213 -73.94 -19.49 23.33
CA ARG A 213 -74.60 -20.72 22.85
C ARG A 213 -73.85 -21.45 21.72
N LEU A 214 -72.99 -20.74 21.00
CA LEU A 214 -72.15 -21.35 19.96
C LEU A 214 -70.82 -21.90 20.49
N ARG A 215 -70.45 -21.69 21.74
CA ARG A 215 -69.23 -22.20 22.39
C ARG A 215 -69.41 -23.51 23.17
N LEU A 216 -70.65 -24.04 23.15
CA LEU A 216 -71.04 -25.26 23.88
C LEU A 216 -71.58 -26.36 22.94
N ARG A 217 -71.15 -26.33 21.66
CA ARG A 217 -71.31 -27.46 20.72
C ARG A 217 -69.98 -27.88 20.14
#